data_85c82ee68fe17706c8a40ec7f5dcb17a
#
_entry.id   85c82ee68fe17706c8a40ec7f5dcb17a
#
_cell.length_a   1.000
_cell.length_b   1.000
_cell.length_c   1.000
_cell.angle_alpha   90.00
_cell.angle_beta   90.00
_cell.angle_gamma   90.00
#
_symmetry.space_group_name_H-M   'P 1'
#
loop_
_entity.id
_entity.type
_entity.pdbx_description
1 polymer ?
#
loop_
_entity_poly.entity_id
_entity_poly.type
_entity_poly.pdbx_seq_one_letter_code
_entity_poly.pdbx_strand_id
1 'polypeptide(L)'
;YKPFPMYISPHPIDYGLVYRKIAPGYEVYSRMGIYERDLSSHKERPLVENTLVKGMCVNCHAFNRTDPSHFSLHIRGTHGATFMRTDNKDEYLNTKTDQTIAACVYPYWHPGGEYIAYSTNNTRQSFHTVKDERVEVLDLESDIVVYHPADHRLLLCDSLQKKDRFETFPAFSPDGR
;
A
#
# COMPACT_ATOMS: atom_id res chain seq x y z
N TYR A 1 -25.44 18.15 -19.53
CA TYR A 1 -24.20 18.24 -18.75
C TYR A 1 -23.74 19.69 -18.75
N LYS A 2 -23.27 20.19 -17.58
CA LYS A 2 -22.64 21.51 -17.53
C LYS A 2 -21.18 21.37 -17.95
N PRO A 3 -20.67 22.23 -18.83
CA PRO A 3 -19.24 22.24 -19.14
C PRO A 3 -18.42 22.60 -17.91
N PHE A 4 -17.26 22.01 -17.76
CA PHE A 4 -16.27 22.32 -16.72
C PHE A 4 -14.92 22.53 -17.37
N PRO A 5 -14.07 23.43 -16.84
CA PRO A 5 -12.75 23.64 -17.40
C PRO A 5 -11.84 22.46 -17.12
N MET A 6 -11.02 22.08 -18.09
CA MET A 6 -9.91 21.15 -17.93
C MET A 6 -8.60 21.89 -18.22
N TYR A 7 -7.64 21.68 -17.38
CA TYR A 7 -6.32 22.30 -17.50
C TYR A 7 -5.30 21.23 -17.84
N ILE A 8 -4.46 21.50 -18.81
CA ILE A 8 -3.30 20.68 -19.13
C ILE A 8 -2.13 21.23 -18.30
N SER A 9 -1.55 20.37 -17.48
CA SER A 9 -0.35 20.75 -16.71
C SER A 9 0.81 21.09 -17.63
N PRO A 10 1.55 22.19 -17.36
CA PRO A 10 2.78 22.49 -18.08
C PRO A 10 3.96 21.61 -17.63
N HIS A 11 3.79 20.82 -16.57
CA HIS A 11 4.82 19.92 -16.06
C HIS A 11 4.90 18.66 -16.94
N PRO A 12 6.11 18.13 -17.17
CA PRO A 12 6.26 16.85 -17.86
C PRO A 12 5.56 15.74 -17.10
N ILE A 13 5.06 14.76 -17.82
CA ILE A 13 4.50 13.53 -17.22
C ILE A 13 5.66 12.66 -16.74
N ASP A 14 5.52 12.06 -15.57
CA ASP A 14 6.45 11.08 -15.06
C ASP A 14 6.54 9.86 -16.00
N TYR A 15 7.65 9.15 -15.91
CA TYR A 15 7.99 8.06 -16.83
C TYR A 15 6.94 6.94 -16.84
N GLY A 16 6.38 6.59 -15.69
CA GLY A 16 5.54 5.41 -15.59
C GLY A 16 4.49 5.46 -14.51
N LEU A 17 3.70 4.42 -14.49
CA LEU A 17 2.66 4.16 -13.49
C LEU A 17 2.91 2.80 -12.85
N VAL A 18 2.91 2.75 -11.52
CA VAL A 18 2.89 1.50 -10.75
C VAL A 18 1.53 1.31 -10.12
N TYR A 19 0.98 0.10 -10.27
CA TYR A 19 -0.37 -0.21 -9.81
C TYR A 19 -0.50 -1.67 -9.39
N ARG A 20 -1.46 -1.93 -8.50
CA ARG A 20 -1.86 -3.28 -8.16
C ARG A 20 -2.90 -3.78 -9.16
N LYS A 21 -2.62 -4.91 -9.78
CA LYS A 21 -3.55 -5.60 -10.69
C LYS A 21 -4.32 -6.66 -9.92
N ILE A 22 -5.63 -6.61 -9.98
CA ILE A 22 -6.56 -7.55 -9.36
C ILE A 22 -7.53 -8.01 -10.45
N ALA A 23 -7.35 -9.24 -10.92
CA ALA A 23 -8.28 -9.84 -11.86
C ALA A 23 -9.61 -10.18 -11.17
N PRO A 24 -10.74 -10.16 -11.87
CA PRO A 24 -12.01 -10.64 -11.33
C PRO A 24 -12.06 -12.16 -11.23
N GLY A 25 -12.90 -12.70 -10.34
CA GLY A 25 -13.22 -14.11 -10.22
C GLY A 25 -12.31 -14.90 -9.29
N TYR A 26 -12.54 -16.20 -9.25
CA TYR A 26 -11.89 -17.14 -8.34
C TYR A 26 -10.38 -17.29 -8.56
N GLU A 27 -9.92 -17.23 -9.80
CA GLU A 27 -8.50 -17.38 -10.17
C GLU A 27 -7.67 -16.11 -9.87
N VAL A 28 -8.26 -15.15 -9.18
CA VAL A 28 -7.66 -13.85 -8.94
C VAL A 28 -6.29 -13.94 -8.27
N TYR A 29 -6.11 -14.87 -7.33
CA TYR A 29 -4.88 -14.98 -6.55
C TYR A 29 -3.62 -15.17 -7.44
N SER A 30 -3.68 -16.03 -8.42
CA SER A 30 -2.54 -16.31 -9.31
C SER A 30 -2.22 -15.19 -10.30
N ARG A 31 -3.14 -14.23 -10.45
CA ARG A 31 -3.02 -13.10 -11.37
C ARG A 31 -2.86 -11.75 -10.67
N MET A 32 -2.77 -11.77 -9.33
CA MET A 32 -2.55 -10.56 -8.56
C MET A 32 -1.06 -10.22 -8.49
N GLY A 33 -0.77 -8.95 -8.58
CA GLY A 33 0.60 -8.47 -8.49
C GLY A 33 0.69 -6.95 -8.55
N ILE A 34 1.89 -6.45 -8.33
CA ILE A 34 2.26 -5.06 -8.59
C ILE A 34 2.94 -5.01 -9.95
N TYR A 35 2.44 -4.15 -10.81
CA TYR A 35 2.87 -3.97 -12.18
C TYR A 35 3.30 -2.54 -12.40
N GLU A 36 4.22 -2.35 -13.32
CA GLU A 36 4.54 -1.04 -13.85
C GLU A 36 4.21 -0.95 -15.34
N ARG A 37 3.97 0.25 -15.78
CA ARG A 37 3.67 0.57 -17.16
C ARG A 37 4.27 1.91 -17.53
N ASP A 38 4.98 1.92 -18.65
CA ASP A 38 5.39 3.14 -19.33
C ASP A 38 4.16 3.84 -19.91
N LEU A 39 3.99 5.13 -19.62
CA LEU A 39 2.86 5.91 -20.10
C LEU A 39 2.90 6.20 -21.61
N SER A 40 4.04 6.03 -22.26
CA SER A 40 4.18 6.15 -23.72
C SER A 40 3.69 4.93 -24.49
N SER A 41 3.38 3.83 -23.79
CA SER A 41 2.99 2.57 -24.41
C SER A 41 1.90 1.84 -23.61
N HIS A 42 1.32 0.78 -24.20
CA HIS A 42 0.41 -0.14 -23.50
C HIS A 42 1.12 -1.34 -22.87
N LYS A 43 2.45 -1.39 -22.96
CA LYS A 43 3.24 -2.49 -22.37
C LYS A 43 3.29 -2.36 -20.86
N GLU A 44 2.95 -3.45 -20.18
CA GLU A 44 3.10 -3.58 -18.75
C GLU A 44 4.12 -4.67 -18.43
N ARG A 45 4.80 -4.55 -17.29
CA ARG A 45 5.67 -5.59 -16.76
C ARG A 45 5.38 -5.82 -15.28
N PRO A 46 5.45 -7.07 -14.80
CA PRO A 46 5.33 -7.32 -13.36
C PRO A 46 6.58 -6.83 -12.63
N LEU A 47 6.37 -6.19 -11.48
CA LEU A 47 7.42 -5.94 -10.49
C LEU A 47 7.46 -7.08 -9.49
N VAL A 48 6.30 -7.51 -9.00
CA VAL A 48 6.16 -8.64 -8.09
C VAL A 48 4.76 -9.24 -8.23
N GLU A 49 4.67 -10.56 -8.30
CA GLU A 49 3.40 -11.29 -8.41
C GLU A 49 3.21 -12.23 -7.21
N ASN A 50 1.97 -12.53 -6.87
CA ASN A 50 1.62 -13.49 -5.80
C ASN A 50 2.24 -14.87 -6.00
N THR A 51 2.54 -15.22 -7.23
CA THR A 51 3.12 -16.53 -7.62
C THR A 51 4.62 -16.62 -7.40
N LEU A 52 5.29 -15.50 -7.08
CA LEU A 52 6.74 -15.47 -6.85
C LEU A 52 7.17 -16.42 -5.70
N VAL A 53 6.39 -16.46 -4.64
CA VAL A 53 6.58 -17.40 -3.54
C VAL A 53 5.23 -18.00 -3.15
N LYS A 54 5.20 -19.32 -2.95
CA LYS A 54 3.97 -20.02 -2.56
C LYS A 54 3.39 -19.47 -1.26
N GLY A 55 2.13 -19.08 -1.29
CA GLY A 55 1.41 -18.54 -0.13
C GLY A 55 1.67 -17.05 0.15
N MET A 56 2.38 -16.36 -0.73
CA MET A 56 2.58 -14.91 -0.67
C MET A 56 1.41 -14.18 -1.33
N CYS A 57 1.04 -13.03 -0.78
CA CYS A 57 0.09 -12.11 -1.41
C CYS A 57 0.62 -10.68 -1.30
N VAL A 58 0.91 -10.08 -2.44
CA VAL A 58 1.31 -8.67 -2.51
C VAL A 58 0.08 -7.77 -2.39
N ASN A 59 0.19 -6.72 -1.59
CA ASN A 59 -0.94 -5.87 -1.27
C ASN A 59 -0.58 -4.38 -1.44
N CYS A 60 -0.77 -3.61 -0.40
CA CYS A 60 -0.63 -2.16 -0.43
C CYS A 60 0.79 -1.74 -0.79
N HIS A 61 0.91 -0.77 -1.66
CA HIS A 61 2.19 -0.15 -2.01
C HIS A 61 2.04 1.36 -2.05
N ALA A 62 3.09 2.07 -1.74
CA ALA A 62 3.16 3.52 -1.87
C ALA A 62 4.58 4.00 -2.12
N PHE A 63 4.70 5.02 -2.94
CA PHE A 63 5.92 5.78 -3.15
C PHE A 63 5.86 7.08 -2.36
N ASN A 64 7.01 7.59 -1.94
CA ASN A 64 7.08 8.96 -1.49
C ASN A 64 7.01 9.88 -2.73
N ARG A 65 5.84 10.47 -2.94
CA ARG A 65 5.55 11.23 -4.19
C ARG A 65 5.78 10.34 -5.42
N THR A 66 6.71 10.73 -6.28
CA THR A 66 7.12 10.02 -7.51
C THR A 66 8.52 9.44 -7.40
N ASP A 67 9.09 9.41 -6.20
CA ASP A 67 10.47 8.98 -5.97
C ASP A 67 10.56 7.46 -5.79
N PRO A 68 11.14 6.72 -6.74
CA PRO A 68 11.30 5.26 -6.65
C PRO A 68 12.35 4.82 -5.61
N SER A 69 13.17 5.73 -5.08
CA SER A 69 14.11 5.43 -4.00
C SER A 69 13.44 5.35 -2.63
N HIS A 70 12.19 5.81 -2.51
CA HIS A 70 11.37 5.75 -1.31
C HIS A 70 10.05 5.03 -1.61
N PHE A 71 10.01 3.76 -1.26
CA PHE A 71 8.92 2.85 -1.61
C PHE A 71 8.60 1.89 -0.46
N SER A 72 7.32 1.65 -0.23
CA SER A 72 6.84 0.66 0.74
C SER A 72 5.84 -0.29 0.09
N LEU A 73 5.96 -1.58 0.39
CA LEU A 73 5.10 -2.64 -0.11
C LEU A 73 4.79 -3.63 1.03
N HIS A 74 3.51 -3.90 1.26
CA HIS A 74 3.10 -4.94 2.22
C HIS A 74 2.91 -6.29 1.54
N ILE A 75 3.54 -7.32 2.11
CA ILE A 75 3.45 -8.71 1.70
C ILE A 75 2.71 -9.49 2.78
N ARG A 76 1.63 -10.17 2.42
CA ARG A 76 0.86 -11.06 3.31
C ARG A 76 1.20 -12.53 3.05
N GLY A 77 0.87 -13.39 4.01
CA GLY A 77 1.00 -14.84 3.89
C GLY A 77 2.17 -15.41 4.68
N THR A 78 2.65 -16.58 4.28
CA THR A 78 3.66 -17.36 5.04
C THR A 78 4.97 -16.60 5.29
N HIS A 79 5.34 -15.72 4.38
CA HIS A 79 6.52 -14.85 4.47
C HIS A 79 6.10 -13.37 4.55
N GLY A 80 5.02 -13.10 5.31
CA GLY A 80 4.48 -11.76 5.47
C GLY A 80 5.51 -10.80 6.05
N ALA A 81 5.70 -9.66 5.38
CA ALA A 81 6.62 -8.61 5.79
C ALA A 81 6.21 -7.29 5.13
N THR A 82 6.71 -6.20 5.67
CA THR A 82 6.70 -4.92 4.97
C THR A 82 8.07 -4.74 4.31
N PHE A 83 8.08 -4.76 2.98
CA PHE A 83 9.25 -4.35 2.23
C PHE A 83 9.31 -2.83 2.22
N MET A 84 10.48 -2.29 2.48
CA MET A 84 10.74 -0.86 2.48
C MET A 84 12.02 -0.55 1.74
N ARG A 85 11.96 0.45 0.89
CA ARG A 85 13.12 1.05 0.26
C ARG A 85 13.24 2.49 0.71
N THR A 86 14.40 2.86 1.24
CA THR A 86 14.79 4.22 1.57
C THR A 86 16.20 4.47 1.06
N ASP A 87 16.40 5.51 0.26
CA ASP A 87 17.70 5.86 -0.34
C ASP A 87 18.37 4.68 -1.05
N ASN A 88 17.58 3.87 -1.77
CA ASN A 88 18.00 2.63 -2.44
C ASN A 88 18.51 1.50 -1.52
N LYS A 89 18.30 1.61 -0.22
CA LYS A 89 18.50 0.53 0.73
C LYS A 89 17.21 -0.24 0.90
N ASP A 90 17.24 -1.55 0.69
CA ASP A 90 16.08 -2.44 0.79
C ASP A 90 16.07 -3.14 2.14
N GLU A 91 14.92 -3.13 2.80
CA GLU A 91 14.71 -3.77 4.10
C GLU A 91 13.41 -4.57 4.12
N TYR A 92 13.41 -5.68 4.87
CA TYR A 92 12.23 -6.48 5.16
C TYR A 92 11.93 -6.40 6.65
N LEU A 93 10.79 -5.81 6.98
CA LEU A 93 10.41 -5.45 8.33
C LEU A 93 9.24 -6.30 8.80
N ASN A 94 9.33 -6.85 10.01
CA ASN A 94 8.17 -7.36 10.72
C ASN A 94 7.49 -6.19 11.43
N THR A 95 6.39 -5.71 10.86
CA THR A 95 5.63 -4.59 11.40
C THR A 95 4.48 -5.01 12.32
N LYS A 96 4.33 -6.33 12.59
CA LYS A 96 3.44 -6.83 13.64
C LYS A 96 4.23 -6.91 14.95
N THR A 97 3.89 -6.05 15.88
CA THR A 97 4.50 -5.93 17.21
C THR A 97 3.45 -6.10 18.31
N ASP A 98 3.86 -6.01 19.55
CA ASP A 98 2.95 -5.93 20.72
C ASP A 98 2.18 -4.60 20.81
N GLN A 99 2.60 -3.60 20.05
CA GLN A 99 2.00 -2.27 19.97
C GLN A 99 1.05 -2.09 18.78
N THR A 100 0.88 -3.12 17.93
CA THR A 100 0.04 -3.07 16.72
C THR A 100 -0.95 -4.23 16.71
N ILE A 101 -2.20 -3.97 16.33
CA ILE A 101 -3.22 -5.03 16.23
C ILE A 101 -2.92 -6.03 15.11
N ALA A 102 -2.23 -5.57 14.05
CA ALA A 102 -1.80 -6.38 12.92
C ALA A 102 -0.55 -5.78 12.26
N ALA A 103 -0.06 -6.41 11.20
CA ALA A 103 0.99 -5.82 10.38
C ALA A 103 0.51 -4.53 9.69
N CYS A 104 1.43 -3.62 9.43
CA CYS A 104 1.17 -2.33 8.80
C CYS A 104 0.72 -2.48 7.35
N VAL A 105 -0.40 -1.83 7.01
CA VAL A 105 -1.01 -1.79 5.68
C VAL A 105 -1.38 -0.35 5.32
N TYR A 106 -1.80 -0.10 4.08
CA TYR A 106 -2.23 1.21 3.57
C TYR A 106 -1.22 2.33 3.88
N PRO A 107 0.03 2.20 3.41
CA PRO A 107 1.07 3.19 3.64
C PRO A 107 0.75 4.54 3.00
N TYR A 108 1.07 5.61 3.71
CA TYR A 108 1.09 6.96 3.17
C TYR A 108 2.34 7.69 3.65
N TRP A 109 3.19 8.10 2.72
CA TRP A 109 4.42 8.81 3.02
C TRP A 109 4.17 10.26 3.43
N HIS A 110 4.87 10.68 4.47
CA HIS A 110 4.99 12.10 4.78
C HIS A 110 5.65 12.83 3.60
N PRO A 111 5.20 14.04 3.23
CA PRO A 111 5.78 14.77 2.09
C PRO A 111 7.29 15.01 2.17
N GLY A 112 7.85 15.09 3.37
CA GLY A 112 9.30 15.18 3.60
C GLY A 112 10.06 13.86 3.44
N GLY A 113 9.35 12.70 3.38
CA GLY A 113 9.99 11.39 3.29
C GLY A 113 10.50 10.80 4.61
N GLU A 114 10.40 11.54 5.71
CA GLU A 114 10.93 11.14 7.02
C GLU A 114 10.05 10.12 7.74
N TYR A 115 8.73 10.13 7.47
CA TYR A 115 7.73 9.30 8.14
C TYR A 115 6.83 8.60 7.14
N ILE A 116 6.26 7.48 7.60
CA ILE A 116 5.19 6.78 6.90
C ILE A 116 4.06 6.55 7.89
N ALA A 117 2.85 6.97 7.56
CA ALA A 117 1.66 6.58 8.28
C ALA A 117 1.13 5.27 7.71
N TYR A 118 0.72 4.36 8.58
CA TYR A 118 0.13 3.08 8.25
C TYR A 118 -1.18 2.88 9.00
N SER A 119 -2.08 2.13 8.41
CA SER A 119 -3.12 1.45 9.18
C SER A 119 -2.61 0.10 9.66
N THR A 120 -3.09 -0.36 10.81
CA THR A 120 -2.92 -1.72 11.29
C THR A 120 -4.31 -2.34 11.43
N ASN A 121 -4.68 -3.25 10.53
CA ASN A 121 -6.05 -3.71 10.37
C ASN A 121 -6.19 -5.20 10.66
N ASN A 122 -7.17 -5.56 11.49
CA ASN A 122 -7.66 -6.93 11.57
C ASN A 122 -8.62 -7.16 10.40
N THR A 123 -8.12 -7.83 9.36
CA THR A 123 -8.78 -7.93 8.06
C THR A 123 -9.22 -9.35 7.77
N ARG A 124 -10.44 -9.51 7.27
CA ARG A 124 -10.92 -10.73 6.58
C ARG A 124 -10.96 -10.50 5.08
N GLN A 125 -10.46 -11.47 4.34
CA GLN A 125 -10.48 -11.44 2.87
C GLN A 125 -11.21 -12.67 2.35
N SER A 126 -12.21 -12.46 1.49
CA SER A 126 -13.02 -13.52 0.88
C SER A 126 -12.85 -13.51 -0.62
N PHE A 127 -12.65 -14.70 -1.19
CA PHE A 127 -12.60 -14.90 -2.63
C PHE A 127 -13.92 -15.55 -3.07
N HIS A 128 -14.56 -14.97 -4.09
CA HIS A 128 -15.79 -15.51 -4.64
C HIS A 128 -15.52 -16.62 -5.65
N THR A 129 -16.39 -17.62 -5.67
CA THR A 129 -16.37 -18.70 -6.67
C THR A 129 -17.16 -18.33 -7.94
N VAL A 130 -17.93 -17.26 -7.88
CA VAL A 130 -18.75 -16.76 -8.99
C VAL A 130 -17.85 -15.99 -9.95
N LYS A 131 -18.04 -16.25 -11.25
CA LYS A 131 -17.35 -15.52 -12.30
C LYS A 131 -17.68 -14.03 -12.23
N ASP A 132 -16.68 -13.20 -12.45
CA ASP A 132 -16.76 -11.73 -12.46
C ASP A 132 -16.99 -11.07 -11.09
N GLU A 133 -17.20 -11.85 -10.02
CA GLU A 133 -17.19 -11.31 -8.65
C GLU A 133 -15.75 -11.04 -8.19
N ARG A 134 -15.59 -9.95 -7.45
CA ARG A 134 -14.28 -9.53 -6.96
C ARG A 134 -14.02 -10.03 -5.55
N VAL A 135 -12.75 -10.03 -5.18
CA VAL A 135 -12.37 -10.26 -3.79
C VAL A 135 -12.97 -9.19 -2.89
N GLU A 136 -13.56 -9.62 -1.77
CA GLU A 136 -14.02 -8.73 -0.71
C GLU A 136 -12.98 -8.65 0.40
N VAL A 137 -12.82 -7.46 0.95
CA VAL A 137 -11.94 -7.18 2.09
C VAL A 137 -12.78 -6.48 3.15
N LEU A 138 -12.89 -7.09 4.33
CA LEU A 138 -13.63 -6.56 5.46
C LEU A 138 -12.65 -6.33 6.61
N ASP A 139 -12.50 -5.08 7.03
CA ASP A 139 -11.76 -4.71 8.23
C ASP A 139 -12.68 -4.80 9.45
N LEU A 140 -12.23 -5.47 10.50
CA LEU A 140 -12.96 -5.67 11.76
C LEU A 140 -12.52 -4.68 12.83
N GLU A 141 -11.27 -4.29 12.80
CA GLU A 141 -10.63 -3.31 13.68
C GLU A 141 -9.55 -2.58 12.90
N SER A 142 -9.30 -1.34 13.20
CA SER A 142 -8.18 -0.59 12.60
C SER A 142 -7.68 0.52 13.52
N ASP A 143 -6.36 0.67 13.56
CA ASP A 143 -5.63 1.74 14.21
C ASP A 143 -4.68 2.41 13.21
N ILE A 144 -4.22 3.62 13.51
CA ILE A 144 -3.17 4.29 12.76
C ILE A 144 -1.89 4.35 13.61
N VAL A 145 -0.78 4.05 12.97
CA VAL A 145 0.56 4.23 13.52
C VAL A 145 1.42 5.03 12.55
N VAL A 146 2.39 5.77 13.07
CA VAL A 146 3.38 6.45 12.25
C VAL A 146 4.74 5.80 12.49
N TYR A 147 5.44 5.48 11.42
CA TYR A 147 6.73 4.83 11.44
C TYR A 147 7.83 5.79 10.97
N HIS A 148 8.94 5.81 11.70
CA HIS A 148 10.13 6.56 11.35
C HIS A 148 11.20 5.59 10.84
N PRO A 149 11.50 5.55 9.54
CA PRO A 149 12.40 4.57 8.94
C PRO A 149 13.84 4.65 9.44
N ALA A 150 14.34 5.84 9.72
CA ALA A 150 15.75 6.04 10.05
C ALA A 150 16.19 5.34 11.36
N ASP A 151 15.29 5.21 12.34
CA ASP A 151 15.58 4.57 13.63
C ASP A 151 14.61 3.42 13.97
N HIS A 152 13.79 3.00 13.00
CA HIS A 152 12.81 1.92 13.12
C HIS A 152 11.81 2.11 14.26
N ARG A 153 11.42 3.35 14.55
CA ARG A 153 10.55 3.68 15.67
C ARG A 153 9.09 3.82 15.23
N LEU A 154 8.19 3.23 16.02
CA LEU A 154 6.77 3.50 15.94
C LEU A 154 6.40 4.70 16.82
N LEU A 155 5.65 5.64 16.26
CA LEU A 155 5.02 6.74 16.96
C LEU A 155 3.53 6.40 17.09
N LEU A 156 3.06 6.36 18.32
CA LEU A 156 1.70 5.98 18.68
C LEU A 156 0.95 7.18 19.25
N CYS A 157 -0.34 7.22 19.04
CA CYS A 157 -1.20 8.25 19.57
C CYS A 157 -2.55 7.65 19.99
N ASP A 158 -2.90 7.81 21.25
CA ASP A 158 -4.17 7.29 21.81
C ASP A 158 -5.41 7.78 21.05
N SER A 159 -5.32 8.93 20.38
CA SER A 159 -6.41 9.45 19.56
C SER A 159 -6.56 8.74 18.22
N LEU A 160 -5.53 8.00 17.77
CA LEU A 160 -5.47 7.24 16.53
C LEU A 160 -5.53 5.72 16.77
N GLN A 161 -5.84 5.30 18.00
CA GLN A 161 -5.92 3.89 18.41
C GLN A 161 -7.12 3.68 19.35
N LYS A 162 -8.31 4.05 18.86
CA LYS A 162 -9.55 4.00 19.62
C LYS A 162 -10.31 2.70 19.38
N LYS A 163 -10.71 2.00 20.43
CA LYS A 163 -11.48 0.75 20.33
C LYS A 163 -12.92 0.94 19.83
N ASP A 164 -13.45 2.14 19.87
CA ASP A 164 -14.83 2.46 19.52
C ASP A 164 -15.00 3.01 18.10
N ARG A 165 -13.93 3.07 17.32
CA ARG A 165 -13.95 3.56 15.94
C ARG A 165 -12.87 2.93 15.09
N PHE A 166 -12.95 3.18 13.79
CA PHE A 166 -11.96 2.75 12.82
C PHE A 166 -11.09 3.95 12.44
N GLU A 167 -9.80 3.88 12.73
CA GLU A 167 -8.80 4.76 12.20
C GLU A 167 -8.07 4.02 11.06
N THR A 168 -8.34 4.40 9.82
CA THR A 168 -7.80 3.71 8.63
C THR A 168 -7.53 4.67 7.49
N PHE A 169 -6.74 4.25 6.52
CA PHE A 169 -6.35 5.03 5.34
C PHE A 169 -5.75 6.40 5.69
N PRO A 170 -4.64 6.44 6.43
CA PRO A 170 -4.02 7.69 6.82
C PRO A 170 -3.58 8.51 5.60
N ALA A 171 -3.58 9.81 5.75
CA ALA A 171 -3.01 10.74 4.79
C ALA A 171 -2.44 11.95 5.52
N PHE A 172 -1.26 12.36 5.12
CA PHE A 172 -0.72 13.67 5.51
C PHE A 172 -1.25 14.75 4.57
N SER A 173 -1.46 15.93 5.09
CA SER A 173 -1.70 17.10 4.25
C SER A 173 -0.43 17.44 3.42
N PRO A 174 -0.55 18.21 2.33
CA PRO A 174 0.60 18.57 1.49
C PRO A 174 1.73 19.29 2.23
N ASP A 175 1.42 19.96 3.35
CA ASP A 175 2.38 20.62 4.22
C ASP A 175 2.91 19.73 5.36
N GLY A 176 2.55 18.44 5.37
CA GLY A 176 3.08 17.44 6.30
C GLY A 176 2.40 17.40 7.67
N ARG A 177 1.14 17.80 7.78
CA ARG A 177 0.36 17.77 9.02
C ARG A 177 -0.63 16.62 9.07
#